data_a0f43f4ac038a464047eba4893d9bd4f
#
_entry.id   a0f43f4ac038a464047eba4893d9bd4f
#
_cell.length_a   1.000
_cell.length_b   1.000
_cell.length_c   1.000
_cell.angle_alpha   90.00
_cell.angle_beta   90.00
_cell.angle_gamma   90.00
#
_symmetry.space_group_name_H-M   'P 1'
#
loop_
_entity.id
_entity.type
_entity.pdbx_description
1 polymer ?
#
loop_
_entity_poly.entity_id
_entity_poly.type
_entity_poly.pdbx_seq_one_letter_code
_entity_poly.pdbx_strand_id
1 'polypeptide(L)'
;PGKPLKQPLHEALRAQAVQQRALASAGRVIDQLEGELEGSAWFTPDYVRQVIVNAAQAFSGALERWRVLFDATRQQMDMADRIVKSHTASHTERQNAQRRYGDAARQYAVLLKSGNGQNNDFYTYRYLASQGFLPGYNFPRLPLMAWIPARGGQAVNGKDDEGSMVSRPRFLALSEFGPRSL
;
A
#
# COMPACT_ATOMS: atom_id res chain seq x y z
N PRO A 1 0.22 18.18 1.97
CA PRO A 1 -0.63 17.09 1.51
C PRO A 1 0.26 16.03 0.90
N GLY A 2 0.17 14.79 1.36
CA GLY A 2 0.98 13.69 0.86
C GLY A 2 1.69 12.87 1.92
N LYS A 3 1.72 13.29 3.16
CA LYS A 3 2.19 12.44 4.27
C LYS A 3 1.01 11.56 4.71
N PRO A 4 1.13 10.23 4.68
CA PRO A 4 0.04 9.30 5.00
C PRO A 4 -0.36 9.32 6.48
N LEU A 5 0.49 9.88 7.34
CA LEU A 5 0.24 10.01 8.76
C LEU A 5 0.01 11.47 9.14
N LYS A 6 -1.12 11.72 9.78
CA LYS A 6 -1.36 13.00 10.41
C LYS A 6 -0.49 13.13 11.64
N GLN A 7 0.07 14.33 11.87
CA GLN A 7 0.88 14.67 13.03
C GLN A 7 0.24 14.20 14.36
N PRO A 8 -1.07 14.44 14.61
CA PRO A 8 -1.71 14.02 15.86
C PRO A 8 -1.66 12.49 16.11
N LEU A 9 -1.65 11.66 15.06
CA LEU A 9 -1.54 10.22 15.22
C LEU A 9 -0.13 9.80 15.68
N HIS A 10 0.90 10.45 15.12
CA HIS A 10 2.28 10.24 15.57
C HIS A 10 2.47 10.63 17.03
N GLU A 11 1.90 11.77 17.44
CA GLU A 11 1.95 12.26 18.81
C GLU A 11 1.19 11.32 19.75
N ALA A 12 0.01 10.85 19.34
CA ALA A 12 -0.78 9.90 20.12
C ALA A 12 -0.03 8.57 20.38
N LEU A 13 0.65 8.02 19.37
CA LEU A 13 1.44 6.78 19.55
C LEU A 13 2.65 6.94 20.48
N ARG A 14 3.17 8.17 20.64
CA ARG A 14 4.28 8.49 21.53
C ARG A 14 3.82 8.96 22.92
N ALA A 15 2.54 9.24 23.09
CA ALA A 15 2.00 9.71 24.36
C ALA A 15 2.20 8.68 25.47
N GLN A 16 2.80 9.08 26.58
CA GLN A 16 3.11 8.22 27.71
C GLN A 16 1.84 7.49 28.25
N ALA A 17 0.72 8.20 28.34
CA ALA A 17 -0.54 7.61 28.79
C ALA A 17 -1.06 6.50 27.87
N VAL A 18 -0.83 6.61 26.55
CA VAL A 18 -1.19 5.58 25.58
C VAL A 18 -0.26 4.37 25.72
N GLN A 19 1.03 4.60 25.86
CA GLN A 19 2.01 3.53 26.06
C GLN A 19 1.80 2.79 27.37
N GLN A 20 1.50 3.48 28.46
CA GLN A 20 1.17 2.85 29.74
C GLN A 20 -0.09 1.98 29.67
N ARG A 21 -1.16 2.44 29.00
CA ARG A 21 -2.36 1.63 28.79
C ARG A 21 -2.07 0.40 27.93
N ALA A 22 -1.25 0.55 26.90
CA ALA A 22 -0.84 -0.57 26.05
C ALA A 22 -0.01 -1.60 26.83
N LEU A 23 0.92 -1.15 27.69
CA LEU A 23 1.70 -2.01 28.58
C LEU A 23 0.81 -2.78 29.57
N ALA A 24 -0.13 -2.09 30.21
CA ALA A 24 -1.06 -2.72 31.13
C ALA A 24 -1.98 -3.76 30.45
N SER A 25 -2.38 -3.50 29.20
CA SER A 25 -3.18 -4.44 28.42
C SER A 25 -2.37 -5.66 27.98
N ALA A 26 -1.13 -5.44 27.53
CA ALA A 26 -0.23 -6.51 27.15
C ALA A 26 0.15 -7.38 28.35
N GLY A 27 0.40 -6.78 29.54
CA GLY A 27 0.68 -7.53 30.77
C GLY A 27 -0.41 -8.54 31.09
N ARG A 28 -1.68 -8.14 31.03
CA ARG A 28 -2.81 -9.06 31.28
C ARG A 28 -2.86 -10.26 30.32
N VAL A 29 -2.46 -10.08 29.08
CA VAL A 29 -2.38 -11.18 28.10
C VAL A 29 -1.19 -12.08 28.40
N ILE A 30 -0.06 -11.50 28.76
CA ILE A 30 1.15 -12.24 29.09
C ILE A 30 0.94 -13.08 30.34
N ASP A 31 0.31 -12.52 31.38
CA ASP A 31 -0.03 -13.25 32.63
C ASP A 31 -0.86 -14.51 32.33
N GLN A 32 -1.69 -14.48 31.27
CA GLN A 32 -2.48 -15.65 30.85
C GLN A 32 -1.66 -16.70 30.06
N LEU A 33 -0.52 -16.29 29.48
CA LEU A 33 0.33 -17.10 28.62
C LEU A 33 1.67 -17.46 29.30
N GLU A 34 1.83 -17.19 30.59
CA GLU A 34 3.12 -17.27 31.29
C GLU A 34 3.80 -18.64 31.11
N GLY A 35 3.05 -19.74 31.26
CA GLY A 35 3.59 -21.08 31.04
C GLY A 35 3.92 -21.44 29.60
N GLU A 36 3.34 -20.75 28.59
CA GLU A 36 3.62 -20.98 27.18
C GLU A 36 4.82 -20.17 26.68
N LEU A 37 5.12 -19.06 27.36
CA LEU A 37 6.21 -18.15 27.00
C LEU A 37 7.54 -18.55 27.67
N GLU A 38 7.48 -19.34 28.74
CA GLU A 38 8.66 -19.86 29.41
C GLU A 38 9.54 -20.68 28.45
N GLY A 39 10.83 -20.35 28.38
CA GLY A 39 11.78 -21.01 27.49
C GLY A 39 11.81 -20.51 26.06
N SER A 40 10.97 -19.54 25.69
CA SER A 40 11.03 -18.90 24.36
C SER A 40 12.26 -18.00 24.25
N ALA A 41 13.20 -18.33 23.36
CA ALA A 41 14.45 -17.57 23.18
C ALA A 41 14.24 -16.10 22.74
N TRP A 42 13.12 -15.80 22.12
CA TRP A 42 12.78 -14.45 21.61
C TRP A 42 12.04 -13.59 22.63
N PHE A 43 11.41 -14.20 23.66
CA PHE A 43 10.61 -13.46 24.65
C PHE A 43 11.49 -13.10 25.84
N THR A 44 11.74 -11.81 26.01
CA THR A 44 12.48 -11.26 27.14
C THR A 44 11.56 -10.37 27.98
N PRO A 45 11.87 -10.13 29.28
CA PRO A 45 11.06 -9.25 30.14
C PRO A 45 10.82 -7.85 29.56
N ASP A 46 11.79 -7.32 28.80
CA ASP A 46 11.68 -6.02 28.17
C ASP A 46 11.07 -6.04 26.75
N TYR A 47 10.80 -7.22 26.20
CA TYR A 47 10.30 -7.35 24.81
C TYR A 47 9.06 -6.50 24.53
N VAL A 48 8.04 -6.62 25.41
CA VAL A 48 6.79 -5.88 25.25
C VAL A 48 6.98 -4.38 25.35
N ARG A 49 7.81 -3.95 26.29
CA ARG A 49 8.16 -2.53 26.44
C ARG A 49 8.82 -2.01 25.17
N GLN A 50 9.78 -2.74 24.61
CA GLN A 50 10.48 -2.38 23.38
C GLN A 50 9.52 -2.29 22.20
N VAL A 51 8.60 -3.26 22.04
CA VAL A 51 7.59 -3.25 20.97
C VAL A 51 6.70 -2.02 21.08
N ILE A 52 6.23 -1.66 22.27
CA ILE A 52 5.33 -0.52 22.46
C ILE A 52 6.05 0.81 22.26
N VAL A 53 7.26 0.97 22.78
CA VAL A 53 8.05 2.18 22.61
C VAL A 53 8.40 2.40 21.12
N ASN A 54 8.71 1.33 20.40
CA ASN A 54 9.07 1.39 18.98
C ASN A 54 7.84 1.41 18.05
N ALA A 55 6.62 1.26 18.56
CA ALA A 55 5.41 1.16 17.74
C ALA A 55 5.20 2.34 16.78
N ALA A 56 5.51 3.57 17.20
CA ALA A 56 5.39 4.74 16.35
C ALA A 56 6.37 4.71 15.14
N GLN A 57 7.58 4.22 15.36
CA GLN A 57 8.58 4.06 14.31
C GLN A 57 8.21 2.90 13.38
N ALA A 58 7.82 1.76 13.93
CA ALA A 58 7.38 0.59 13.16
C ALA A 58 6.16 0.91 12.29
N PHE A 59 5.19 1.66 12.82
CA PHE A 59 4.03 2.13 12.09
C PHE A 59 4.41 3.05 10.93
N SER A 60 5.32 3.99 11.18
CA SER A 60 5.83 4.87 10.11
C SER A 60 6.59 4.08 9.04
N GLY A 61 7.41 3.12 9.45
CA GLY A 61 8.14 2.23 8.54
C GLY A 61 7.22 1.37 7.67
N ALA A 62 6.14 0.85 8.25
CA ALA A 62 5.15 0.07 7.51
C ALA A 62 4.51 0.85 6.35
N LEU A 63 4.45 2.18 6.43
CA LEU A 63 3.89 3.04 5.37
C LEU A 63 4.93 3.53 4.35
N GLU A 64 6.21 3.16 4.51
CA GLU A 64 7.28 3.67 3.63
C GLU A 64 7.07 3.24 2.17
N ARG A 65 6.73 1.98 1.94
CA ARG A 65 6.44 1.49 0.58
C ARG A 65 5.30 2.27 -0.08
N TRP A 66 4.25 2.59 0.68
CA TRP A 66 3.14 3.40 0.18
C TRP A 66 3.59 4.80 -0.20
N ARG A 67 4.45 5.44 0.63
CA ARG A 67 5.00 6.77 0.35
C ARG A 67 5.81 6.79 -0.93
N VAL A 68 6.71 5.82 -1.08
CA VAL A 68 7.55 5.70 -2.29
C VAL A 68 6.70 5.55 -3.55
N LEU A 69 5.67 4.68 -3.51
CA LEU A 69 4.76 4.50 -4.63
C LEU A 69 3.95 5.77 -4.92
N PHE A 70 3.47 6.44 -3.90
CA PHE A 70 2.71 7.68 -4.02
C PHE A 70 3.54 8.79 -4.64
N ASP A 71 4.75 9.01 -4.14
CA ASP A 71 5.65 10.05 -4.64
C ASP A 71 6.12 9.75 -6.07
N ALA A 72 6.46 8.50 -6.38
CA ALA A 72 6.84 8.08 -7.72
C ALA A 72 5.69 8.30 -8.73
N THR A 73 4.48 7.90 -8.37
CA THR A 73 3.29 8.09 -9.22
C THR A 73 3.01 9.57 -9.47
N ARG A 74 3.11 10.39 -8.43
CA ARG A 74 2.94 11.84 -8.54
C ARG A 74 4.00 12.47 -9.45
N GLN A 75 5.27 12.09 -9.28
CA GLN A 75 6.35 12.57 -10.15
C GLN A 75 6.13 12.17 -11.61
N GLN A 76 5.64 10.95 -11.87
CA GLN A 76 5.29 10.51 -13.23
C GLN A 76 4.17 11.36 -13.84
N MET A 77 3.13 11.69 -13.06
CA MET A 77 2.06 12.58 -13.50
C MET A 77 2.60 13.97 -13.85
N ASP A 78 3.41 14.54 -12.96
CA ASP A 78 3.99 15.88 -13.14
C ASP A 78 4.91 15.93 -14.36
N MET A 79 5.73 14.91 -14.58
CA MET A 79 6.60 14.82 -15.77
C MET A 79 5.79 14.68 -17.06
N ALA A 80 4.77 13.84 -17.07
CA ALA A 80 3.92 13.65 -18.24
C ALA A 80 3.12 14.92 -18.56
N ASP A 81 2.59 15.60 -17.57
CA ASP A 81 1.85 16.86 -17.73
C ASP A 81 2.73 17.97 -18.34
N ARG A 82 4.00 18.06 -17.91
CA ARG A 82 4.96 19.02 -18.51
C ARG A 82 5.18 18.77 -20.00
N ILE A 83 5.27 17.50 -20.43
CA ILE A 83 5.45 17.16 -21.86
C ILE A 83 4.17 17.49 -22.64
N VAL A 84 3.00 17.17 -22.08
CA VAL A 84 1.71 17.49 -22.72
C VAL A 84 1.56 18.99 -22.95
N LYS A 85 1.98 19.82 -21.98
CA LYS A 85 1.93 21.28 -22.05
C LYS A 85 3.07 21.93 -22.82
N SER A 86 4.10 21.16 -23.19
CA SER A 86 5.25 21.71 -23.92
C SER A 86 4.88 22.08 -25.35
N HIS A 87 5.24 23.29 -25.74
CA HIS A 87 5.08 23.77 -27.13
C HIS A 87 6.09 23.16 -28.09
N THR A 88 7.23 22.66 -27.57
CA THR A 88 8.31 22.07 -28.38
C THR A 88 8.15 20.57 -28.61
N ALA A 89 7.28 19.90 -27.86
CA ALA A 89 7.05 18.48 -28.00
C ALA A 89 6.27 18.15 -29.29
N SER A 90 6.69 17.10 -29.97
CA SER A 90 6.00 16.57 -31.15
C SER A 90 4.62 16.01 -30.80
N HIS A 91 3.78 15.82 -31.78
CA HIS A 91 2.45 15.22 -31.60
C HIS A 91 2.54 13.80 -30.96
N THR A 92 3.49 12.99 -31.41
CA THR A 92 3.71 11.62 -30.89
C THR A 92 4.18 11.64 -29.45
N GLU A 93 5.07 12.56 -29.09
CA GLU A 93 5.53 12.71 -27.70
C GLU A 93 4.41 13.13 -26.76
N ARG A 94 3.56 14.08 -27.17
CA ARG A 94 2.40 14.48 -26.38
C ARG A 94 1.39 13.35 -26.20
N GLN A 95 1.12 12.58 -27.27
CA GLN A 95 0.22 11.44 -27.19
C GLN A 95 0.76 10.36 -26.24
N ASN A 96 2.05 10.05 -26.30
CA ASN A 96 2.69 9.11 -25.39
C ASN A 96 2.69 9.63 -23.94
N ALA A 97 2.93 10.92 -23.74
CA ALA A 97 2.87 11.54 -22.42
C ALA A 97 1.45 11.52 -21.86
N GLN A 98 0.42 11.74 -22.66
CA GLN A 98 -0.97 11.67 -22.25
C GLN A 98 -1.36 10.26 -21.80
N ARG A 99 -0.91 9.21 -22.50
CA ARG A 99 -1.09 7.82 -22.07
C ARG A 99 -0.41 7.55 -20.72
N ARG A 100 0.87 7.97 -20.57
CA ARG A 100 1.62 7.83 -19.30
C ARG A 100 0.93 8.57 -18.14
N TYR A 101 0.40 9.76 -18.40
CA TYR A 101 -0.38 10.50 -17.41
C TYR A 101 -1.63 9.72 -16.97
N GLY A 102 -2.37 9.16 -17.93
CA GLY A 102 -3.56 8.36 -17.64
C GLY A 102 -3.24 7.10 -16.81
N ASP A 103 -2.13 6.41 -17.12
CA ASP A 103 -1.68 5.24 -16.37
C ASP A 103 -1.29 5.62 -14.94
N ALA A 104 -0.51 6.68 -14.77
CA ALA A 104 -0.11 7.18 -13.46
C ALA A 104 -1.32 7.70 -12.64
N ALA A 105 -2.27 8.37 -13.27
CA ALA A 105 -3.50 8.85 -12.62
C ALA A 105 -4.38 7.68 -12.11
N ARG A 106 -4.46 6.57 -12.86
CA ARG A 106 -5.15 5.36 -12.40
C ARG A 106 -4.45 4.75 -11.20
N GLN A 107 -3.12 4.63 -11.24
CA GLN A 107 -2.33 4.12 -10.11
C GLN A 107 -2.48 5.01 -8.88
N TYR A 108 -2.45 6.32 -9.04
CA TYR A 108 -2.69 7.31 -7.99
C TYR A 108 -4.08 7.14 -7.37
N ALA A 109 -5.11 6.94 -8.19
CA ALA A 109 -6.47 6.70 -7.72
C ALA A 109 -6.59 5.41 -6.89
N VAL A 110 -5.87 4.34 -7.26
CA VAL A 110 -5.83 3.08 -6.49
C VAL A 110 -5.16 3.29 -5.13
N LEU A 111 -4.06 4.05 -5.08
CA LEU A 111 -3.35 4.36 -3.82
C LEU A 111 -4.19 5.20 -2.86
N LEU A 112 -5.08 6.05 -3.38
CA LEU A 112 -5.96 6.90 -2.57
C LEU A 112 -7.30 6.25 -2.20
N LYS A 113 -7.75 5.24 -2.93
CA LYS A 113 -9.00 4.52 -2.65
C LYS A 113 -8.86 3.58 -1.43
N SER A 114 -8.54 4.15 -0.27
CA SER A 114 -8.41 3.39 0.97
C SER A 114 -9.75 2.99 1.61
N GLY A 115 -10.90 3.45 1.09
CA GLY A 115 -12.17 3.43 1.82
C GLY A 115 -13.28 2.49 1.33
N ASN A 116 -13.32 2.02 0.10
CA ASN A 116 -14.54 1.40 -0.45
C ASN A 116 -14.36 0.08 -1.22
N GLY A 117 -13.26 -0.63 -1.07
CA GLY A 117 -13.08 -1.90 -1.76
C GLY A 117 -12.48 -2.97 -0.85
N GLN A 118 -13.28 -3.95 -0.45
CA GLN A 118 -12.78 -5.16 0.23
C GLN A 118 -11.66 -5.86 -0.57
N ASN A 119 -11.48 -5.48 -1.84
CA ASN A 119 -10.51 -6.04 -2.78
C ASN A 119 -9.30 -5.11 -3.05
N ASN A 120 -9.09 -4.06 -2.28
CA ASN A 120 -7.93 -3.19 -2.45
C ASN A 120 -6.81 -3.59 -1.49
N ASP A 121 -5.61 -3.85 -2.02
CA ASP A 121 -4.40 -4.15 -1.24
C ASP A 121 -3.99 -2.99 -0.32
N PHE A 122 -4.43 -1.77 -0.61
CA PHE A 122 -4.18 -0.57 0.19
C PHE A 122 -5.27 -0.27 1.23
N TYR A 123 -6.23 -1.19 1.44
CA TYR A 123 -7.09 -1.10 2.61
C TYR A 123 -6.24 -1.12 3.88
N THR A 124 -6.36 -0.11 4.72
CA THR A 124 -5.40 0.24 5.77
C THR A 124 -4.98 -0.96 6.65
N TYR A 125 -5.95 -1.71 7.19
CA TYR A 125 -5.62 -2.83 8.08
C TYR A 125 -4.92 -3.97 7.34
N ARG A 126 -5.37 -4.29 6.12
CA ARG A 126 -4.74 -5.31 5.29
C ARG A 126 -3.35 -4.91 4.85
N TYR A 127 -3.18 -3.65 4.47
CA TYR A 127 -1.87 -3.11 4.13
C TYR A 127 -0.90 -3.22 5.31
N LEU A 128 -1.30 -2.77 6.52
CA LEU A 128 -0.49 -2.87 7.72
C LEU A 128 -0.16 -4.32 8.09
N ALA A 129 -1.09 -5.25 7.87
CA ALA A 129 -0.84 -6.68 8.04
C ALA A 129 0.15 -7.22 6.99
N SER A 130 0.04 -6.80 5.74
CA SER A 130 0.97 -7.19 4.67
C SER A 130 2.39 -6.66 4.88
N GLN A 131 2.54 -5.55 5.61
CA GLN A 131 3.81 -4.97 6.01
C GLN A 131 4.33 -5.50 7.36
N GLY A 132 3.64 -6.46 7.98
CA GLY A 132 4.04 -7.08 9.24
C GLY A 132 3.82 -6.23 10.48
N PHE A 133 3.14 -5.09 10.38
CA PHE A 133 2.81 -4.25 11.54
C PHE A 133 1.63 -4.80 12.35
N LEU A 134 0.65 -5.40 11.68
CA LEU A 134 -0.48 -6.09 12.32
C LEU A 134 -0.43 -7.59 12.03
N PRO A 135 -1.00 -8.44 12.89
CA PRO A 135 -1.14 -9.86 12.62
C PRO A 135 -1.95 -10.09 11.34
N GLY A 136 -1.42 -10.90 10.41
CA GLY A 136 -2.03 -11.12 9.09
C GLY A 136 -2.94 -12.35 8.98
N TYR A 137 -3.03 -13.20 10.00
CA TYR A 137 -3.75 -14.48 9.94
C TYR A 137 -5.27 -14.35 9.80
N ASN A 138 -5.86 -13.24 10.20
CA ASN A 138 -7.30 -12.97 10.07
C ASN A 138 -7.68 -12.30 8.73
N PHE A 139 -6.71 -12.00 7.87
CA PHE A 139 -6.97 -11.35 6.58
C PHE A 139 -6.89 -12.37 5.44
N PRO A 140 -7.95 -12.55 4.66
CA PRO A 140 -7.90 -13.44 3.50
C PRO A 140 -6.86 -12.94 2.50
N ARG A 141 -6.12 -13.87 1.91
CA ARG A 141 -5.20 -13.57 0.82
C ARG A 141 -6.00 -13.14 -0.40
N LEU A 142 -5.86 -11.88 -0.81
CA LEU A 142 -6.49 -11.39 -2.03
C LEU A 142 -5.79 -11.95 -3.28
N PRO A 143 -6.55 -12.14 -4.35
CA PRO A 143 -5.99 -12.37 -5.67
C PRO A 143 -5.15 -11.16 -6.10
N LEU A 144 -4.16 -11.39 -6.95
CA LEU A 144 -3.44 -10.31 -7.62
C LEU A 144 -4.30 -9.75 -8.75
N MET A 145 -4.27 -8.43 -8.88
CA MET A 145 -4.98 -7.73 -9.93
C MET A 145 -3.97 -7.07 -10.86
N ALA A 146 -4.11 -7.31 -12.15
CA ALA A 146 -3.34 -6.64 -13.19
C ALA A 146 -4.27 -5.77 -14.04
N TRP A 147 -3.81 -4.58 -14.36
CA TRP A 147 -4.46 -3.72 -15.33
C TRP A 147 -3.93 -4.02 -16.72
N ILE A 148 -4.82 -4.39 -17.64
CA ILE A 148 -4.50 -4.55 -19.04
C ILE A 148 -4.96 -3.30 -19.76
N PRO A 149 -4.04 -2.45 -20.25
CA PRO A 149 -4.42 -1.30 -21.06
C PRO A 149 -5.10 -1.77 -22.34
N ALA A 150 -6.10 -1.05 -22.79
CA ALA A 150 -6.70 -1.30 -24.06
C ALA A 150 -5.63 -1.23 -25.17
N ARG A 151 -5.55 -2.25 -26.02
CA ARG A 151 -4.73 -2.20 -27.23
C ARG A 151 -5.33 -1.11 -28.11
N GLY A 152 -4.53 -0.06 -28.44
CA GLY A 152 -4.96 1.08 -29.22
C GLY A 152 -5.61 0.70 -30.56
N GLY A 153 -6.88 0.39 -30.50
CA GLY A 153 -7.78 0.20 -31.60
C GLY A 153 -8.82 1.31 -31.53
N GLN A 154 -9.16 1.86 -32.67
CA GLN A 154 -10.10 2.94 -32.89
C GLN A 154 -11.30 2.85 -31.93
N ALA A 155 -11.61 3.96 -31.28
CA ALA A 155 -12.83 4.11 -30.49
C ALA A 155 -14.05 3.77 -31.39
N VAL A 156 -14.57 2.57 -31.24
CA VAL A 156 -15.83 2.19 -31.83
C VAL A 156 -16.91 2.69 -30.85
N ASN A 157 -17.64 3.72 -31.25
CA ASN A 157 -18.76 4.33 -30.51
C ASN A 157 -18.42 5.25 -29.32
N GLY A 158 -17.38 6.10 -29.39
CA GLY A 158 -17.25 7.24 -28.47
C GLY A 158 -17.11 6.92 -26.98
N LYS A 159 -16.93 5.66 -26.59
CA LYS A 159 -16.46 5.24 -25.28
C LYS A 159 -14.98 4.99 -25.40
N ASP A 160 -14.21 5.76 -24.66
CA ASP A 160 -12.79 5.46 -24.42
C ASP A 160 -12.70 3.99 -24.04
N ASP A 161 -11.89 3.22 -24.77
CA ASP A 161 -11.61 1.81 -24.49
C ASP A 161 -10.84 1.78 -23.16
N GLU A 162 -11.60 1.81 -22.06
CA GLU A 162 -11.07 1.68 -20.72
C GLU A 162 -10.51 0.26 -20.62
N GLY A 163 -9.18 0.11 -20.51
CA GLY A 163 -8.56 -1.19 -20.29
C GLY A 163 -9.28 -2.03 -19.22
N SER A 164 -8.98 -3.29 -19.09
CA SER A 164 -9.66 -4.23 -18.21
C SER A 164 -8.80 -4.62 -16.99
N MET A 165 -9.45 -4.83 -15.85
CA MET A 165 -8.82 -5.41 -14.67
C MET A 165 -8.94 -6.93 -14.71
N VAL A 166 -7.82 -7.63 -14.68
CA VAL A 166 -7.77 -9.10 -14.60
C VAL A 166 -7.35 -9.50 -13.19
N SER A 167 -8.13 -10.35 -12.57
CA SER A 167 -7.87 -10.90 -11.23
C SER A 167 -7.44 -12.36 -11.33
N ARG A 168 -6.35 -12.73 -10.64
CA ARG A 168 -5.83 -14.09 -10.59
C ARG A 168 -5.44 -14.49 -9.18
N PRO A 169 -5.70 -15.75 -8.76
CA PRO A 169 -5.09 -16.30 -7.55
C PRO A 169 -3.58 -16.15 -7.60
N ARG A 170 -2.93 -15.93 -6.46
CA ARG A 170 -1.49 -15.59 -6.40
C ARG A 170 -0.59 -16.60 -7.10
N PHE A 171 -0.89 -17.88 -7.00
CA PHE A 171 -0.09 -18.93 -7.65
C PHE A 171 -0.21 -18.90 -9.19
N LEU A 172 -1.39 -18.59 -9.73
CA LEU A 172 -1.58 -18.40 -11.17
C LEU A 172 -0.98 -17.09 -11.65
N ALA A 173 -1.09 -16.04 -10.85
CA ALA A 173 -0.53 -14.73 -11.20
C ALA A 173 0.99 -14.76 -11.36
N LEU A 174 1.70 -15.60 -10.60
CA LEU A 174 3.14 -15.79 -10.77
C LEU A 174 3.52 -16.36 -12.14
N SER A 175 2.69 -17.23 -12.69
CA SER A 175 2.91 -17.81 -14.03
C SER A 175 2.38 -16.93 -15.15
N GLU A 176 1.20 -16.32 -14.98
CA GLU A 176 0.54 -15.55 -16.04
C GLU A 176 1.01 -14.10 -16.14
N PHE A 177 1.42 -13.46 -15.01
CA PHE A 177 1.90 -12.08 -15.00
C PHE A 177 3.44 -11.99 -15.00
N GLY A 178 4.12 -13.12 -15.09
CA GLY A 178 5.57 -13.18 -15.16
C GLY A 178 6.11 -12.66 -16.52
N PRO A 179 7.35 -12.12 -16.56
CA PRO A 179 7.89 -11.50 -17.75
C PRO A 179 8.16 -12.45 -18.94
N ARG A 180 7.89 -13.75 -18.78
CA ARG A 180 8.04 -14.77 -19.83
C ARG A 180 6.71 -15.44 -20.25
N SER A 181 5.60 -14.93 -19.78
CA SER A 181 4.27 -15.42 -20.18
C SER A 181 3.83 -14.72 -21.45
N LEU A 182 4.38 -15.15 -22.58
CA LEU A 182 3.95 -14.79 -23.93
C LEU A 182 3.27 -15.98 -24.54
#